data_effed733ca788a7e3f2239de4b267e9e
#
_entry.id   effed733ca788a7e3f2239de4b267e9e
#
_cell.length_a   1.000
_cell.length_b   1.000
_cell.length_c   1.000
_cell.angle_alpha   90.00
_cell.angle_beta   90.00
_cell.angle_gamma   90.00
#
_symmetry.space_group_name_H-M   'P 1'
#
loop_
_entity.id
_entity.type
_entity.pdbx_description
1 polymer ?
#
loop_
_entity_poly.entity_id
_entity_poly.type
_entity_poly.pdbx_seq_one_letter_code
_entity_poly.pdbx_strand_id
1 'polypeptide(L)'
;VSEDSFEHFVGTRPVSGRHAIDVAALSAWLEQHLEDFQGPLTVEMFKGGQSNPTYKLVTPRRSYVMRAKPGPVAKLLPSAHAVEREFAVMRGLYGTDVPVPRMHVLCEDESVIGRAFYVMECMEGRVLWDQALPGMTPAQRGEIYEEMNRVIAALHTVDFASRGLAGYGKPGNYFERQIGRWSRQYKASTDGAGPMSQPIPEMERLLEWLPANIPPAARDETKVAIVHGDYRLDNLMFHPNEPRIIAVLDWELSTLGHPFADFSYHCMSWHIPHAAFRGIGDLDLAALGIPGEDAYIRRYCERTGLATVADLKADWNFYLAYNLFRIAAILQGIAKRHEAGTAASPQAADAGARARPMAELAWAFARRA
;
A
#
# COMPACT_ATOMS: atom_id res chain seq x y z
N VAL A 1 -5.11 -20.05 -5.54
CA VAL A 1 -6.03 -19.05 -6.11
C VAL A 1 -5.78 -19.09 -7.62
N SER A 2 -6.81 -19.34 -8.46
CA SER A 2 -6.65 -19.38 -9.91
C SER A 2 -6.34 -17.97 -10.46
N GLU A 3 -5.52 -17.86 -11.51
CA GLU A 3 -5.24 -16.61 -12.23
C GLU A 3 -6.50 -15.86 -12.63
N ASP A 4 -7.57 -16.59 -12.97
CA ASP A 4 -8.90 -16.04 -13.29
C ASP A 4 -9.52 -15.13 -12.22
N SER A 5 -9.09 -15.25 -10.95
CA SER A 5 -9.64 -14.44 -9.86
C SER A 5 -9.16 -12.99 -9.86
N PHE A 6 -8.09 -12.67 -10.60
CA PHE A 6 -7.49 -11.32 -10.65
C PHE A 6 -7.76 -10.58 -11.97
N GLU A 7 -8.34 -11.22 -12.98
CA GLU A 7 -8.72 -10.58 -14.24
C GLU A 7 -9.67 -9.38 -14.06
N HIS A 8 -10.42 -9.36 -12.95
CA HIS A 8 -11.29 -8.25 -12.61
C HIS A 8 -10.54 -6.95 -12.31
N PHE A 9 -9.25 -7.01 -12.02
CA PHE A 9 -8.41 -5.85 -11.68
C PHE A 9 -7.50 -5.44 -12.84
N VAL A 10 -7.41 -6.23 -13.90
CA VAL A 10 -6.51 -5.98 -15.04
C VAL A 10 -7.27 -5.27 -16.17
N GLY A 11 -6.57 -4.29 -16.79
CA GLY A 11 -7.09 -3.56 -17.95
C GLY A 11 -7.96 -2.36 -17.59
N THR A 12 -8.61 -1.80 -18.60
CA THR A 12 -9.44 -0.61 -18.54
C THR A 12 -10.89 -0.90 -18.90
N ARG A 13 -11.77 0.04 -18.65
CA ARG A 13 -13.18 0.06 -19.03
C ARG A 13 -13.60 1.48 -19.40
N PRO A 14 -14.70 1.65 -20.16
CA PRO A 14 -15.26 2.97 -20.43
C PRO A 14 -15.62 3.71 -19.13
N VAL A 15 -15.40 5.02 -19.12
CA VAL A 15 -15.79 5.89 -18.00
C VAL A 15 -17.30 6.08 -17.99
N SER A 16 -17.95 5.91 -16.86
CA SER A 16 -19.42 6.04 -16.75
C SER A 16 -19.88 6.46 -15.34
N GLY A 17 -21.09 6.98 -15.25
CA GLY A 17 -21.79 7.30 -14.00
C GLY A 17 -21.03 8.33 -13.16
N ARG A 18 -20.88 8.07 -11.85
CA ARG A 18 -20.21 8.97 -10.89
C ARG A 18 -18.73 9.26 -11.21
N HIS A 19 -18.14 8.49 -12.11
CA HIS A 19 -16.74 8.64 -12.54
C HIS A 19 -16.61 9.43 -13.85
N ALA A 20 -17.72 9.88 -14.45
CA ALA A 20 -17.71 10.71 -15.65
C ALA A 20 -16.86 11.96 -15.45
N ILE A 21 -16.19 12.38 -16.52
CA ILE A 21 -15.29 13.52 -16.56
C ILE A 21 -15.66 14.35 -17.79
N ASP A 22 -15.57 15.65 -17.69
CA ASP A 22 -15.60 16.54 -18.86
C ASP A 22 -14.28 16.41 -19.63
N VAL A 23 -14.28 15.59 -20.66
CA VAL A 23 -13.07 15.31 -21.47
C VAL A 23 -12.62 16.54 -22.24
N ALA A 24 -13.55 17.43 -22.65
CA ALA A 24 -13.21 18.63 -23.39
C ALA A 24 -12.51 19.65 -22.47
N ALA A 25 -13.03 19.86 -21.26
CA ALA A 25 -12.40 20.71 -20.25
C ALA A 25 -11.04 20.17 -19.84
N LEU A 26 -10.92 18.84 -19.61
CA LEU A 26 -9.64 18.20 -19.28
C LEU A 26 -8.62 18.39 -20.41
N SER A 27 -9.00 18.15 -21.68
CA SER A 27 -8.11 18.31 -22.83
C SER A 27 -7.60 19.74 -22.94
N ALA A 28 -8.49 20.72 -22.87
CA ALA A 28 -8.13 22.12 -22.94
C ALA A 28 -7.17 22.57 -21.81
N TRP A 29 -7.38 22.02 -20.61
CA TRP A 29 -6.47 22.29 -19.48
C TRP A 29 -5.10 21.62 -19.68
N LEU A 30 -5.07 20.36 -20.14
CA LEU A 30 -3.83 19.63 -20.38
C LEU A 30 -2.98 20.27 -21.51
N GLU A 31 -3.61 20.82 -22.56
CA GLU A 31 -2.91 21.56 -23.64
C GLU A 31 -2.13 22.76 -23.11
N GLN A 32 -2.58 23.37 -22.02
CA GLN A 32 -1.95 24.55 -21.41
C GLN A 32 -0.90 24.20 -20.35
N HIS A 33 -1.01 23.01 -19.71
CA HIS A 33 -0.22 22.68 -18.51
C HIS A 33 0.69 21.46 -18.66
N LEU A 34 0.49 20.65 -19.70
CA LEU A 34 1.30 19.45 -19.95
C LEU A 34 2.09 19.61 -21.21
N GLU A 35 3.41 19.73 -21.05
CA GLU A 35 4.36 19.83 -22.16
C GLU A 35 4.19 18.62 -23.09
N ASP A 36 4.24 18.86 -24.39
CA ASP A 36 4.05 17.85 -25.45
C ASP A 36 2.67 17.18 -25.52
N PHE A 37 1.67 17.65 -24.79
CA PHE A 37 0.32 17.13 -24.92
C PHE A 37 -0.30 17.55 -26.26
N GLN A 38 -0.87 16.57 -26.97
CA GLN A 38 -1.58 16.78 -28.24
C GLN A 38 -2.80 15.86 -28.29
N GLY A 39 -3.97 16.46 -28.41
CA GLY A 39 -5.22 15.73 -28.66
C GLY A 39 -5.31 15.07 -30.03
N PRO A 40 -6.38 14.31 -30.32
CA PRO A 40 -7.56 14.12 -29.47
C PRO A 40 -7.28 13.27 -28.24
N LEU A 41 -8.05 13.51 -27.14
CA LEU A 41 -7.96 12.79 -25.86
C LEU A 41 -9.10 11.76 -25.77
N THR A 42 -8.74 10.52 -25.47
CA THR A 42 -9.68 9.47 -25.03
C THR A 42 -9.37 9.10 -23.59
N VAL A 43 -10.42 8.94 -22.78
CA VAL A 43 -10.29 8.62 -21.34
C VAL A 43 -10.92 7.27 -21.06
N GLU A 44 -10.15 6.38 -20.47
CA GLU A 44 -10.59 5.08 -19.99
C GLU A 44 -10.33 5.00 -18.48
N MET A 45 -11.04 4.16 -17.74
CA MET A 45 -10.85 3.97 -16.32
C MET A 45 -10.21 2.61 -16.06
N PHE A 46 -9.15 2.54 -15.24
CA PHE A 46 -8.60 1.27 -14.79
C PHE A 46 -9.61 0.51 -13.91
N LYS A 47 -9.65 -0.81 -14.06
CA LYS A 47 -10.53 -1.69 -13.27
C LYS A 47 -10.07 -1.80 -11.81
N GLY A 48 -8.77 -1.70 -11.54
CA GLY A 48 -8.17 -1.63 -10.21
C GLY A 48 -8.17 -0.21 -9.65
N GLY A 49 -7.79 -0.06 -8.37
CA GLY A 49 -7.71 1.24 -7.69
C GLY A 49 -9.05 1.68 -7.11
N GLN A 50 -9.42 1.13 -5.94
CA GLN A 50 -10.75 1.35 -5.34
C GLN A 50 -10.85 2.66 -4.55
N SER A 51 -9.73 3.20 -4.05
CA SER A 51 -9.74 4.39 -3.19
C SER A 51 -9.83 5.69 -3.99
N ASN A 52 -8.92 5.90 -4.92
CA ASN A 52 -8.88 7.05 -5.83
C ASN A 52 -9.08 6.56 -7.27
N PRO A 53 -10.09 7.09 -8.00
CA PRO A 53 -10.31 6.69 -9.38
C PRO A 53 -9.09 7.00 -10.24
N THR A 54 -8.64 6.00 -10.98
CA THR A 54 -7.46 6.08 -11.83
C THR A 54 -7.86 5.89 -13.29
N TYR A 55 -7.41 6.78 -14.14
CA TYR A 55 -7.79 6.84 -15.55
C TYR A 55 -6.57 6.73 -16.46
N LYS A 56 -6.73 6.05 -17.59
CA LYS A 56 -5.79 6.07 -18.69
C LYS A 56 -6.21 7.17 -19.66
N LEU A 57 -5.31 8.10 -19.89
CA LEU A 57 -5.46 9.19 -20.85
C LEU A 57 -4.73 8.77 -22.13
N VAL A 58 -5.46 8.53 -23.20
CA VAL A 58 -4.91 8.05 -24.47
C VAL A 58 -4.90 9.20 -25.48
N THR A 59 -3.72 9.47 -26.03
CA THR A 59 -3.53 10.42 -27.13
C THR A 59 -2.85 9.73 -28.32
N PRO A 60 -2.82 10.34 -29.52
CA PRO A 60 -2.16 9.75 -30.68
C PRO A 60 -0.66 9.47 -30.49
N ARG A 61 0.01 10.22 -29.61
CA ARG A 61 1.46 10.10 -29.39
C ARG A 61 1.83 9.16 -28.25
N ARG A 62 1.12 9.26 -27.13
CA ARG A 62 1.40 8.47 -25.91
C ARG A 62 0.18 8.38 -25.01
N SER A 63 0.27 7.49 -24.04
CA SER A 63 -0.71 7.42 -22.95
C SER A 63 -0.12 8.03 -21.67
N TYR A 64 -1.02 8.53 -20.82
CA TYR A 64 -0.71 9.00 -19.46
C TYR A 64 -1.65 8.30 -18.48
N VAL A 65 -1.32 8.39 -17.20
CA VAL A 65 -2.23 7.99 -16.11
C VAL A 65 -2.63 9.23 -15.34
N MET A 66 -3.94 9.40 -15.13
CA MET A 66 -4.49 10.42 -14.24
C MET A 66 -5.11 9.75 -13.01
N ARG A 67 -4.75 10.23 -11.83
CA ARG A 67 -5.41 9.82 -10.58
C ARG A 67 -6.12 11.03 -9.98
N ALA A 68 -7.38 10.86 -9.61
CA ALA A 68 -8.23 11.96 -9.15
C ALA A 68 -8.84 11.63 -7.78
N LYS A 69 -9.17 12.68 -7.01
CA LYS A 69 -9.99 12.50 -5.79
C LYS A 69 -11.35 11.88 -6.17
N PRO A 70 -11.99 11.11 -5.27
CA PRO A 70 -13.37 10.69 -5.48
C PRO A 70 -14.28 11.91 -5.68
N GLY A 71 -15.36 11.74 -6.45
CA GLY A 71 -16.28 12.86 -6.73
C GLY A 71 -17.02 13.36 -5.47
N PRO A 72 -17.73 14.48 -5.58
CA PRO A 72 -18.28 15.23 -4.45
C PRO A 72 -19.33 14.51 -3.59
N VAL A 73 -19.77 13.31 -4.01
CA VAL A 73 -20.76 12.51 -3.27
C VAL A 73 -20.14 11.70 -2.11
N ALA A 74 -18.81 11.58 -2.05
CA ALA A 74 -18.14 10.87 -0.98
C ALA A 74 -17.92 11.80 0.22
N LYS A 75 -18.50 11.51 1.38
CA LYS A 75 -18.10 12.12 2.66
C LYS A 75 -16.68 11.65 3.00
N LEU A 76 -15.69 12.42 2.58
CA LEU A 76 -14.28 12.09 2.77
C LEU A 76 -13.82 12.56 4.16
N LEU A 77 -13.02 11.73 4.82
CA LEU A 77 -12.22 12.20 5.96
C LEU A 77 -11.17 13.21 5.43
N PRO A 78 -10.86 14.30 6.16
CA PRO A 78 -10.01 15.38 5.68
C PRO A 78 -8.61 14.99 5.18
N SER A 79 -8.11 13.81 5.58
CA SER A 79 -6.79 13.30 5.16
C SER A 79 -6.86 12.09 4.24
N ALA A 80 -8.05 11.61 3.90
CA ALA A 80 -8.24 10.52 2.97
C ALA A 80 -8.20 11.05 1.53
N HIS A 81 -7.58 10.27 0.63
CA HIS A 81 -7.57 10.58 -0.81
C HIS A 81 -6.80 11.86 -1.20
N ALA A 82 -5.74 12.19 -0.47
CA ALA A 82 -4.91 13.36 -0.72
C ALA A 82 -3.98 13.13 -1.93
N VAL A 83 -4.49 13.32 -3.15
CA VAL A 83 -3.72 13.13 -4.40
C VAL A 83 -2.49 14.05 -4.48
N GLU A 84 -2.56 15.22 -3.87
CA GLU A 84 -1.43 16.16 -3.73
C GLU A 84 -0.26 15.57 -2.93
N ARG A 85 -0.55 14.71 -1.93
CA ARG A 85 0.49 14.01 -1.16
C ARG A 85 1.14 12.89 -1.97
N GLU A 86 0.33 12.11 -2.70
CA GLU A 86 0.84 11.08 -3.60
C GLU A 86 1.74 11.70 -4.68
N PHE A 87 1.31 12.80 -5.28
CA PHE A 87 2.11 13.57 -6.25
C PHE A 87 3.45 14.03 -5.64
N ALA A 88 3.41 14.62 -4.44
CA ALA A 88 4.61 15.16 -3.80
C ALA A 88 5.65 14.07 -3.51
N VAL A 89 5.25 12.91 -2.97
CA VAL A 89 6.20 11.84 -2.64
C VAL A 89 6.80 11.22 -3.90
N MET A 90 6.00 10.92 -4.92
CA MET A 90 6.52 10.35 -6.17
C MET A 90 7.42 11.34 -6.91
N ARG A 91 7.07 12.62 -6.93
CA ARG A 91 7.93 13.68 -7.49
C ARG A 91 9.27 13.75 -6.76
N GLY A 92 9.28 13.69 -5.44
CA GLY A 92 10.50 13.70 -4.64
C GLY A 92 11.37 12.46 -4.85
N LEU A 93 10.76 11.30 -5.00
CA LEU A 93 11.46 10.03 -5.22
C LEU A 93 11.96 9.85 -6.66
N TYR A 94 11.44 10.59 -7.62
CA TYR A 94 11.87 10.45 -9.02
C TYR A 94 13.37 10.70 -9.19
N GLY A 95 14.03 9.78 -9.88
CA GLY A 95 15.48 9.81 -10.08
C GLY A 95 16.30 9.34 -8.87
N THR A 96 15.66 8.66 -7.90
CA THR A 96 16.36 7.88 -6.86
C THR A 96 16.36 6.39 -7.23
N ASP A 97 16.90 5.54 -6.34
CA ASP A 97 16.86 4.08 -6.50
C ASP A 97 15.48 3.47 -6.21
N VAL A 98 14.51 4.29 -5.81
CA VAL A 98 13.10 3.91 -5.65
C VAL A 98 12.36 4.20 -6.96
N PRO A 99 11.92 3.17 -7.69
CA PRO A 99 11.25 3.38 -8.97
C PRO A 99 9.85 3.94 -8.76
N VAL A 100 9.59 5.06 -9.39
CA VAL A 100 8.27 5.71 -9.43
C VAL A 100 8.02 6.28 -10.82
N PRO A 101 6.76 6.40 -11.28
CA PRO A 101 6.44 7.06 -12.54
C PRO A 101 6.89 8.52 -12.53
N ARG A 102 7.25 9.07 -13.68
CA ARG A 102 7.48 10.51 -13.80
C ARG A 102 6.18 11.27 -13.57
N MET A 103 6.19 12.18 -12.62
CA MET A 103 5.08 13.09 -12.35
C MET A 103 5.10 14.25 -13.33
N HIS A 104 4.00 14.47 -14.04
CA HIS A 104 3.89 15.55 -15.01
C HIS A 104 3.29 16.81 -14.40
N VAL A 105 2.04 16.74 -13.92
CA VAL A 105 1.31 17.91 -13.45
C VAL A 105 0.31 17.56 -12.35
N LEU A 106 0.11 18.48 -11.41
CA LEU A 106 -0.93 18.44 -10.38
C LEU A 106 -1.92 19.59 -10.65
N CYS A 107 -3.21 19.24 -10.63
CA CYS A 107 -4.30 20.20 -10.70
C CYS A 107 -5.09 20.16 -9.38
N GLU A 108 -5.01 21.24 -8.62
CA GLU A 108 -5.79 21.44 -7.40
C GLU A 108 -7.06 22.25 -7.64
N ASP A 109 -7.22 22.81 -8.84
CA ASP A 109 -8.43 23.54 -9.26
C ASP A 109 -9.55 22.54 -9.60
N GLU A 110 -10.49 22.41 -8.66
CA GLU A 110 -11.63 21.52 -8.83
C GLU A 110 -12.62 21.99 -9.93
N SER A 111 -12.52 23.24 -10.42
CA SER A 111 -13.40 23.74 -11.48
C SER A 111 -13.16 23.08 -12.84
N VAL A 112 -12.00 22.46 -13.05
CA VAL A 112 -11.61 21.82 -14.31
C VAL A 112 -12.43 20.56 -14.59
N ILE A 113 -12.46 19.61 -13.64
CA ILE A 113 -13.20 18.34 -13.77
C ILE A 113 -14.03 17.98 -12.54
N GLY A 114 -14.31 18.94 -11.66
CA GLY A 114 -15.08 18.76 -10.43
C GLY A 114 -14.29 18.13 -9.28
N ARG A 115 -12.97 17.96 -9.42
CA ARG A 115 -12.08 17.36 -8.40
C ARG A 115 -10.61 17.60 -8.70
N ALA A 116 -9.79 17.64 -7.66
CA ALA A 116 -8.33 17.68 -7.83
C ALA A 116 -7.79 16.34 -8.42
N PHE A 117 -6.73 16.44 -9.23
CA PHE A 117 -6.11 15.30 -9.88
C PHE A 117 -4.63 15.55 -10.17
N TYR A 118 -3.89 14.48 -10.44
CA TYR A 118 -2.56 14.59 -11.04
C TYR A 118 -2.45 13.70 -12.28
N VAL A 119 -1.46 14.04 -13.11
CA VAL A 119 -1.11 13.27 -14.30
C VAL A 119 0.33 12.79 -14.18
N MET A 120 0.54 11.52 -14.46
CA MET A 120 1.84 10.85 -14.43
C MET A 120 2.07 10.02 -15.70
N GLU A 121 3.29 9.58 -15.87
CA GLU A 121 3.69 8.66 -16.92
C GLU A 121 2.86 7.37 -16.88
N CYS A 122 2.46 6.88 -18.05
CA CYS A 122 1.83 5.57 -18.19
C CYS A 122 2.93 4.51 -18.38
N MET A 123 3.22 3.80 -17.31
CA MET A 123 4.19 2.71 -17.33
C MET A 123 3.57 1.43 -17.89
N GLU A 124 4.35 0.68 -18.67
CA GLU A 124 3.97 -0.64 -19.16
C GLU A 124 4.76 -1.71 -18.40
N GLY A 125 4.04 -2.55 -17.67
CA GLY A 125 4.63 -3.57 -16.82
C GLY A 125 3.61 -4.59 -16.37
N ARG A 126 4.06 -5.52 -15.53
CA ARG A 126 3.21 -6.56 -14.93
C ARG A 126 3.08 -6.35 -13.43
N VAL A 127 1.88 -6.48 -12.92
CA VAL A 127 1.58 -6.54 -11.49
C VAL A 127 1.35 -8.00 -11.12
N LEU A 128 2.02 -8.46 -10.06
CA LEU A 128 1.96 -9.84 -9.59
C LEU A 128 1.06 -9.88 -8.35
N TRP A 129 0.11 -10.79 -8.33
CA TRP A 129 -0.94 -10.81 -7.30
C TRP A 129 -0.73 -11.91 -6.25
N ASP A 130 -0.20 -13.05 -6.67
CA ASP A 130 0.01 -14.21 -5.81
C ASP A 130 1.45 -14.24 -5.31
N GLN A 131 1.64 -14.21 -4.00
CA GLN A 131 2.95 -14.22 -3.33
C GLN A 131 3.75 -15.51 -3.64
N ALA A 132 3.09 -16.62 -3.98
CA ALA A 132 3.75 -17.85 -4.38
C ALA A 132 4.33 -17.80 -5.80
N LEU A 133 3.98 -16.77 -6.60
CA LEU A 133 4.45 -16.54 -7.97
C LEU A 133 4.27 -17.78 -8.85
N PRO A 134 3.02 -18.25 -9.06
CA PRO A 134 2.76 -19.44 -9.87
C PRO A 134 3.33 -19.28 -11.28
N GLY A 135 3.73 -20.39 -11.89
CA GLY A 135 4.31 -20.40 -13.23
C GLY A 135 5.78 -19.97 -13.31
N MET A 136 6.37 -19.43 -12.23
CA MET A 136 7.80 -19.06 -12.21
C MET A 136 8.69 -20.21 -11.73
N THR A 137 9.93 -20.23 -12.20
CA THR A 137 10.97 -21.12 -11.67
C THR A 137 11.45 -20.66 -10.29
N PRO A 138 12.08 -21.54 -9.48
CA PRO A 138 12.65 -21.14 -8.20
C PRO A 138 13.64 -19.98 -8.29
N ALA A 139 14.46 -19.93 -9.34
CA ALA A 139 15.39 -18.82 -9.56
C ALA A 139 14.65 -17.50 -9.80
N GLN A 140 13.64 -17.49 -10.67
CA GLN A 140 12.83 -16.30 -10.94
C GLN A 140 12.12 -15.78 -9.70
N ARG A 141 11.58 -16.67 -8.86
CA ARG A 141 10.98 -16.27 -7.58
C ARG A 141 12.00 -15.60 -6.66
N GLY A 142 13.18 -16.19 -6.54
CA GLY A 142 14.28 -15.62 -5.75
C GLY A 142 14.64 -14.21 -6.22
N GLU A 143 14.75 -13.99 -7.54
CA GLU A 143 15.04 -12.67 -8.13
C GLU A 143 13.94 -11.64 -7.84
N ILE A 144 12.66 -12.01 -7.90
CA ILE A 144 11.53 -11.12 -7.56
C ILE A 144 11.61 -10.70 -6.09
N TYR A 145 11.81 -11.65 -5.16
CA TYR A 145 11.92 -11.32 -3.74
C TYR A 145 13.17 -10.51 -3.41
N GLU A 146 14.29 -10.77 -4.09
CA GLU A 146 15.52 -9.99 -3.96
C GLU A 146 15.33 -8.54 -4.41
N GLU A 147 14.60 -8.33 -5.51
CA GLU A 147 14.29 -6.98 -6.01
C GLU A 147 13.30 -6.25 -5.09
N MET A 148 12.29 -6.93 -4.54
CA MET A 148 11.41 -6.33 -3.53
C MET A 148 12.19 -5.87 -2.30
N ASN A 149 13.14 -6.68 -1.83
CA ASN A 149 14.01 -6.31 -0.71
C ASN A 149 14.91 -5.10 -1.05
N ARG A 150 15.45 -5.06 -2.26
CA ARG A 150 16.28 -3.94 -2.72
C ARG A 150 15.50 -2.62 -2.72
N VAL A 151 14.28 -2.64 -3.26
CA VAL A 151 13.48 -1.42 -3.40
C VAL A 151 12.98 -0.88 -2.06
N ILE A 152 12.52 -1.75 -1.13
CA ILE A 152 12.11 -1.28 0.20
C ILE A 152 13.32 -0.76 1.01
N ALA A 153 14.49 -1.38 0.86
CA ALA A 153 15.71 -0.89 1.49
C ALA A 153 16.12 0.49 0.91
N ALA A 154 16.04 0.65 -0.41
CA ALA A 154 16.28 1.94 -1.05
C ALA A 154 15.31 3.02 -0.54
N LEU A 155 14.02 2.68 -0.40
CA LEU A 155 13.00 3.61 0.13
C LEU A 155 13.35 4.09 1.54
N HIS A 156 13.79 3.19 2.40
CA HIS A 156 14.09 3.50 3.80
C HIS A 156 15.43 4.22 4.00
N THR A 157 16.25 4.31 2.97
CA THR A 157 17.56 4.98 3.00
C THR A 157 17.62 6.26 2.16
N VAL A 158 16.51 6.66 1.52
CA VAL A 158 16.45 7.95 0.80
C VAL A 158 16.67 9.11 1.75
N ASP A 159 17.57 10.03 1.39
CA ASP A 159 17.64 11.34 2.02
C ASP A 159 16.42 12.17 1.61
N PHE A 160 15.32 11.95 2.32
CA PHE A 160 14.04 12.60 2.03
C PHE A 160 14.09 14.13 2.22
N ALA A 161 14.99 14.63 3.07
CA ALA A 161 15.12 16.07 3.29
C ALA A 161 15.68 16.77 2.05
N SER A 162 16.71 16.20 1.42
CA SER A 162 17.29 16.73 0.16
C SER A 162 16.31 16.65 -1.01
N ARG A 163 15.28 15.81 -0.90
CA ARG A 163 14.22 15.62 -1.91
C ARG A 163 12.98 16.50 -1.70
N GLY A 164 13.07 17.46 -0.78
CA GLY A 164 11.94 18.36 -0.47
C GLY A 164 10.81 17.71 0.32
N LEU A 165 11.06 16.55 0.94
CA LEU A 165 10.07 15.77 1.68
C LEU A 165 10.21 15.88 3.20
N ALA A 166 11.01 16.82 3.73
CA ALA A 166 11.18 17.03 5.17
C ALA A 166 9.86 17.28 5.91
N GLY A 167 8.90 17.95 5.26
CA GLY A 167 7.56 18.21 5.79
C GLY A 167 6.49 17.18 5.40
N TYR A 168 6.86 16.04 4.79
CA TYR A 168 5.91 15.08 4.25
C TYR A 168 5.09 14.33 5.32
N GLY A 169 5.57 14.27 6.54
CA GLY A 169 4.90 13.67 7.68
C GLY A 169 5.38 14.25 9.01
N LYS A 170 4.72 13.86 10.09
CA LYS A 170 5.17 14.21 11.43
C LYS A 170 6.24 13.22 11.90
N PRO A 171 7.48 13.63 12.14
CA PRO A 171 8.48 12.76 12.77
C PRO A 171 8.08 12.44 14.22
N GLY A 172 8.72 11.42 14.78
CA GLY A 172 8.56 11.02 16.19
C GLY A 172 7.25 10.33 16.53
N ASN A 173 7.27 9.55 17.61
CA ASN A 173 6.11 8.84 18.17
C ASN A 173 5.25 8.09 17.13
N TYR A 174 5.91 7.47 16.15
CA TYR A 174 5.19 6.84 15.02
C TYR A 174 4.26 5.74 15.49
N PHE A 175 4.77 4.80 16.30
CA PHE A 175 3.96 3.66 16.76
C PHE A 175 2.81 4.10 17.67
N GLU A 176 3.04 5.02 18.60
CA GLU A 176 1.99 5.56 19.47
C GLU A 176 0.83 6.17 18.66
N ARG A 177 1.18 6.98 17.65
CA ARG A 177 0.16 7.60 16.79
C ARG A 177 -0.60 6.59 15.95
N GLN A 178 0.11 5.60 15.38
CA GLN A 178 -0.51 4.58 14.53
C GLN A 178 -1.36 3.61 15.35
N ILE A 179 -0.86 3.14 16.48
CA ILE A 179 -1.64 2.31 17.41
C ILE A 179 -2.92 3.04 17.82
N GLY A 180 -2.79 4.30 18.24
CA GLY A 180 -3.95 5.12 18.61
C GLY A 180 -4.95 5.33 17.46
N ARG A 181 -4.46 5.52 16.21
CA ARG A 181 -5.29 5.66 15.01
C ARG A 181 -6.09 4.37 14.76
N TRP A 182 -5.41 3.24 14.70
CA TRP A 182 -6.03 1.96 14.37
C TRP A 182 -6.95 1.45 15.50
N SER A 183 -6.60 1.75 16.76
CA SER A 183 -7.48 1.49 17.93
C SER A 183 -8.80 2.24 17.81
N ARG A 184 -8.78 3.53 17.46
CA ARG A 184 -10.02 4.30 17.26
C ARG A 184 -10.83 3.76 16.09
N GLN A 185 -10.18 3.39 14.98
CA GLN A 185 -10.85 2.83 13.80
C GLN A 185 -11.49 1.48 14.13
N TYR A 186 -10.78 0.61 14.85
CA TYR A 186 -11.32 -0.68 15.28
C TYR A 186 -12.53 -0.47 16.20
N LYS A 187 -12.42 0.34 17.24
CA LYS A 187 -13.54 0.65 18.17
C LYS A 187 -14.75 1.21 17.43
N ALA A 188 -14.54 2.10 16.46
CA ALA A 188 -15.62 2.61 15.63
C ALA A 188 -16.25 1.53 14.73
N SER A 189 -15.58 0.41 14.51
CA SER A 189 -16.06 -0.71 13.69
C SER A 189 -16.74 -1.81 14.49
N THR A 190 -16.74 -1.75 15.83
CA THR A 190 -17.30 -2.78 16.73
C THR A 190 -18.58 -2.32 17.44
N ASP A 191 -19.15 -1.20 17.08
CA ASP A 191 -20.44 -0.70 17.59
C ASP A 191 -21.64 -1.15 16.72
N GLY A 192 -21.40 -2.02 15.76
CA GLY A 192 -22.40 -2.52 14.82
C GLY A 192 -23.30 -3.61 15.43
N ALA A 193 -24.51 -3.71 14.90
CA ALA A 193 -25.49 -4.71 15.35
C ALA A 193 -25.29 -6.10 14.71
N GLY A 194 -24.41 -6.21 13.72
CA GLY A 194 -24.20 -7.43 12.95
C GLY A 194 -23.17 -8.40 13.55
N PRO A 195 -23.20 -9.68 13.17
CA PRO A 195 -22.30 -10.71 13.71
C PRO A 195 -20.83 -10.48 13.33
N MET A 196 -20.54 -9.86 12.17
CA MET A 196 -19.17 -9.61 11.69
C MET A 196 -18.55 -8.37 12.33
N SER A 197 -19.33 -7.47 12.92
CA SER A 197 -18.87 -6.25 13.58
C SER A 197 -18.85 -6.36 15.11
N GLN A 198 -18.88 -7.58 15.65
CA GLN A 198 -18.71 -7.83 17.08
C GLN A 198 -17.24 -7.64 17.51
N PRO A 199 -16.98 -7.25 18.76
CA PRO A 199 -15.64 -7.21 19.32
C PRO A 199 -14.90 -8.56 19.20
N ILE A 200 -13.61 -8.49 18.87
CA ILE A 200 -12.72 -9.66 18.78
C ILE A 200 -11.88 -9.68 20.07
N PRO A 201 -11.94 -10.74 20.90
CA PRO A 201 -11.24 -10.78 22.18
C PRO A 201 -9.73 -10.51 22.10
N GLU A 202 -9.08 -10.99 21.06
CA GLU A 202 -7.65 -10.76 20.82
C GLU A 202 -7.35 -9.30 20.50
N MET A 203 -8.25 -8.62 19.77
CA MET A 203 -8.11 -7.18 19.51
C MET A 203 -8.28 -6.37 20.80
N GLU A 204 -9.22 -6.72 21.66
CA GLU A 204 -9.39 -6.02 22.95
C GLU A 204 -8.12 -6.13 23.82
N ARG A 205 -7.47 -7.30 23.85
CA ARG A 205 -6.19 -7.49 24.53
C ARG A 205 -5.06 -6.67 23.87
N LEU A 206 -5.02 -6.61 22.55
CA LEU A 206 -4.01 -5.86 21.80
C LEU A 206 -4.16 -4.35 21.96
N LEU A 207 -5.39 -3.84 22.17
CA LEU A 207 -5.64 -2.43 22.48
C LEU A 207 -4.93 -1.96 23.77
N GLU A 208 -4.79 -2.86 24.74
CA GLU A 208 -4.12 -2.59 26.02
C GLU A 208 -2.62 -2.91 25.92
N TRP A 209 -2.28 -4.04 25.30
CA TRP A 209 -0.91 -4.55 25.24
C TRP A 209 0.02 -3.69 24.36
N LEU A 210 -0.41 -3.34 23.14
CA LEU A 210 0.45 -2.63 22.19
C LEU A 210 0.99 -1.30 22.74
N PRO A 211 0.17 -0.37 23.29
CA PRO A 211 0.71 0.89 23.79
C PRO A 211 1.62 0.72 25.02
N ALA A 212 1.41 -0.35 25.81
CA ALA A 212 2.21 -0.64 27.01
C ALA A 212 3.55 -1.30 26.70
N ASN A 213 3.72 -1.89 25.52
CA ASN A 213 4.88 -2.71 25.15
C ASN A 213 5.67 -2.18 23.95
N ILE A 214 5.54 -0.91 23.59
CA ILE A 214 6.36 -0.32 22.52
C ILE A 214 7.83 -0.38 22.92
N PRO A 215 8.70 -1.10 22.16
CA PRO A 215 10.10 -1.25 22.52
C PRO A 215 10.86 0.09 22.45
N PRO A 216 11.98 0.24 23.19
CA PRO A 216 12.82 1.42 23.10
C PRO A 216 13.30 1.73 21.68
N ALA A 217 13.68 0.71 20.90
CA ALA A 217 14.12 0.89 19.52
C ALA A 217 13.01 1.42 18.60
N ALA A 218 11.74 1.11 18.88
CA ALA A 218 10.58 1.63 18.17
C ALA A 218 10.22 3.09 18.54
N ARG A 219 10.80 3.60 19.64
CA ARG A 219 10.68 5.00 20.08
C ARG A 219 11.86 5.86 19.62
N ASP A 220 12.84 5.27 18.93
CA ASP A 220 14.00 5.99 18.41
C ASP A 220 13.59 6.96 17.32
N GLU A 221 13.52 8.24 17.68
CA GLU A 221 13.11 9.33 16.76
C GLU A 221 14.18 9.65 15.70
N THR A 222 15.36 9.07 15.77
CA THR A 222 16.38 9.20 14.72
C THR A 222 16.12 8.26 13.56
N LYS A 223 15.34 7.19 13.76
CA LYS A 223 14.95 6.22 12.73
C LYS A 223 13.70 6.67 11.99
N VAL A 224 13.86 7.69 11.16
CA VAL A 224 12.78 8.23 10.32
C VAL A 224 13.12 7.98 8.86
N ALA A 225 12.17 7.40 8.13
CA ALA A 225 12.26 7.17 6.70
C ALA A 225 10.94 7.53 6.01
N ILE A 226 10.95 7.58 4.69
CA ILE A 226 9.70 7.49 3.93
C ILE A 226 9.20 6.06 4.06
N VAL A 227 8.03 5.87 4.63
CA VAL A 227 7.35 4.57 4.68
C VAL A 227 6.20 4.57 3.68
N HIS A 228 6.06 3.46 2.96
CA HIS A 228 4.98 3.28 2.00
C HIS A 228 3.64 3.05 2.70
N GLY A 229 3.67 2.27 3.77
CA GLY A 229 2.51 1.93 4.58
C GLY A 229 1.65 0.79 4.02
N ASP A 230 1.88 0.36 2.78
CA ASP A 230 1.22 -0.80 2.15
C ASP A 230 2.16 -1.47 1.12
N TYR A 231 3.46 -1.62 1.49
CA TYR A 231 4.46 -2.21 0.59
C TYR A 231 4.26 -3.72 0.47
N ARG A 232 3.77 -4.14 -0.70
CA ARG A 232 3.45 -5.54 -0.99
C ARG A 232 3.48 -5.80 -2.49
N LEU A 233 3.56 -7.09 -2.89
CA LEU A 233 3.76 -7.54 -4.25
C LEU A 233 2.80 -6.89 -5.27
N ASP A 234 1.52 -6.81 -4.95
CA ASP A 234 0.48 -6.27 -5.84
C ASP A 234 0.44 -4.72 -5.91
N ASN A 235 1.30 -4.03 -5.12
CA ASN A 235 1.57 -2.61 -5.25
C ASN A 235 2.91 -2.33 -5.96
N LEU A 236 3.50 -3.34 -6.59
CA LEU A 236 4.76 -3.24 -7.33
C LEU A 236 4.54 -3.60 -8.79
N MET A 237 4.96 -2.72 -9.68
CA MET A 237 4.94 -2.99 -11.11
C MET A 237 6.33 -3.43 -11.55
N PHE A 238 6.41 -4.62 -12.09
CA PHE A 238 7.63 -5.20 -12.63
C PHE A 238 7.75 -4.95 -14.13
N HIS A 239 8.99 -4.88 -14.59
CA HIS A 239 9.27 -4.85 -16.03
C HIS A 239 8.62 -6.07 -16.73
N PRO A 240 8.17 -5.93 -18.00
CA PRO A 240 7.45 -7.02 -18.68
C PRO A 240 8.19 -8.37 -18.68
N ASN A 241 9.52 -8.34 -18.80
CA ASN A 241 10.34 -9.53 -19.00
C ASN A 241 11.48 -9.72 -17.97
N GLU A 242 11.70 -8.74 -17.09
CA GLU A 242 12.78 -8.75 -16.08
C GLU A 242 12.20 -8.82 -14.66
N PRO A 243 12.97 -9.27 -13.66
CA PRO A 243 12.54 -9.24 -12.27
C PRO A 243 12.55 -7.82 -11.68
N ARG A 244 12.98 -6.82 -12.42
CA ARG A 244 13.16 -5.44 -11.99
C ARG A 244 11.84 -4.72 -11.77
N ILE A 245 11.66 -4.09 -10.62
CA ILE A 245 10.54 -3.19 -10.32
C ILE A 245 10.76 -1.88 -11.11
N ILE A 246 9.74 -1.46 -11.82
CA ILE A 246 9.74 -0.21 -12.61
C ILE A 246 8.88 0.88 -11.96
N ALA A 247 7.92 0.51 -11.11
CA ALA A 247 7.14 1.47 -10.32
C ALA A 247 6.65 0.86 -9.01
N VAL A 248 6.74 1.62 -7.93
CA VAL A 248 5.99 1.41 -6.69
C VAL A 248 4.70 2.21 -6.80
N LEU A 249 3.57 1.56 -6.55
CA LEU A 249 2.21 2.06 -6.73
C LEU A 249 1.52 2.27 -5.39
N ASP A 250 0.46 3.07 -5.38
CA ASP A 250 -0.47 3.26 -4.25
C ASP A 250 0.14 3.89 -2.99
N TRP A 251 0.58 5.13 -3.14
CA TRP A 251 1.25 5.92 -2.10
C TRP A 251 0.29 6.60 -1.10
N GLU A 252 -1.00 6.28 -1.11
CA GLU A 252 -2.02 6.97 -0.30
C GLU A 252 -1.78 6.87 1.23
N LEU A 253 -1.12 5.79 1.70
CA LEU A 253 -0.80 5.57 3.11
C LEU A 253 0.61 6.03 3.49
N SER A 254 1.39 6.51 2.54
CA SER A 254 2.78 6.88 2.77
C SER A 254 2.93 8.12 3.66
N THR A 255 4.01 8.13 4.42
CA THR A 255 4.34 9.22 5.34
C THR A 255 5.82 9.15 5.76
N LEU A 256 6.29 10.12 6.55
CA LEU A 256 7.49 9.92 7.33
C LEU A 256 7.15 9.04 8.54
N GLY A 257 7.88 7.95 8.71
CA GLY A 257 7.61 6.97 9.75
C GLY A 257 8.80 6.09 10.09
N HIS A 258 8.55 5.10 10.92
CA HIS A 258 9.59 4.17 11.37
C HIS A 258 9.79 3.06 10.33
N PRO A 259 11.00 2.87 9.76
CA PRO A 259 11.24 1.94 8.66
C PRO A 259 10.87 0.48 9.00
N PHE A 260 11.07 0.06 10.25
CA PHE A 260 10.75 -1.31 10.65
C PHE A 260 9.26 -1.60 10.73
N ALA A 261 8.41 -0.58 10.89
CA ALA A 261 6.96 -0.74 10.75
C ALA A 261 6.56 -1.12 9.32
N ASP A 262 7.22 -0.53 8.32
CA ASP A 262 6.95 -0.79 6.91
C ASP A 262 7.57 -2.12 6.45
N PHE A 263 8.82 -2.38 6.86
CA PHE A 263 9.49 -3.64 6.52
C PHE A 263 8.81 -4.86 7.14
N SER A 264 8.42 -4.79 8.42
CA SER A 264 7.69 -5.88 9.07
C SER A 264 6.26 -6.05 8.54
N TYR A 265 5.63 -4.98 8.03
CA TYR A 265 4.37 -5.09 7.29
C TYR A 265 4.54 -5.97 6.05
N HIS A 266 5.57 -5.74 5.28
CA HIS A 266 5.91 -6.56 4.12
C HIS A 266 6.21 -8.02 4.53
N CYS A 267 6.95 -8.22 5.61
CA CYS A 267 7.34 -9.55 6.09
C CYS A 267 6.21 -10.34 6.77
N MET A 268 5.09 -9.73 7.16
CA MET A 268 4.00 -10.49 7.78
C MET A 268 3.47 -11.63 6.90
N SER A 269 3.65 -11.56 5.58
CA SER A 269 3.25 -12.61 4.63
C SER A 269 3.94 -13.95 4.90
N TRP A 270 5.14 -13.98 5.48
CA TRP A 270 5.84 -15.22 5.89
C TRP A 270 5.15 -15.97 7.04
N HIS A 271 4.21 -15.33 7.72
CA HIS A 271 3.51 -15.88 8.89
C HIS A 271 2.02 -16.12 8.65
N ILE A 272 1.50 -15.67 7.54
CA ILE A 272 0.09 -15.82 7.16
C ILE A 272 -0.02 -17.00 6.20
N PRO A 273 -0.96 -17.95 6.41
CA PRO A 273 -1.20 -19.04 5.47
C PRO A 273 -1.59 -18.51 4.08
N HIS A 274 -1.12 -19.16 3.02
CA HIS A 274 -1.33 -18.74 1.63
C HIS A 274 -2.82 -18.54 1.27
N ALA A 275 -3.66 -19.46 1.73
CA ALA A 275 -5.10 -19.39 1.48
C ALA A 275 -5.84 -18.32 2.31
N ALA A 276 -5.23 -17.78 3.37
CA ALA A 276 -5.90 -16.86 4.30
C ALA A 276 -5.89 -15.41 3.83
N PHE A 277 -4.71 -14.83 3.64
CA PHE A 277 -4.59 -13.41 3.25
C PHE A 277 -3.19 -13.12 2.69
N ARG A 278 -2.99 -13.33 1.39
CA ARG A 278 -1.73 -12.97 0.72
C ARG A 278 -0.47 -13.48 1.44
N GLY A 279 -0.57 -14.64 2.08
CA GLY A 279 0.50 -15.22 2.85
C GLY A 279 1.31 -16.25 2.06
N ILE A 280 2.40 -16.72 2.67
CA ILE A 280 3.26 -17.80 2.20
C ILE A 280 3.73 -18.69 3.38
N GLY A 281 3.16 -18.49 4.57
CA GLY A 281 3.66 -19.09 5.83
C GLY A 281 3.51 -20.59 5.94
N ASP A 282 2.67 -21.22 5.13
CA ASP A 282 2.44 -22.66 5.10
C ASP A 282 3.02 -23.33 3.83
N LEU A 283 3.77 -22.57 3.00
CA LEU A 283 4.39 -23.10 1.78
C LEU A 283 5.82 -23.60 2.03
N ASP A 284 6.27 -24.57 1.23
CA ASP A 284 7.68 -24.97 1.18
C ASP A 284 8.49 -23.92 0.41
N LEU A 285 8.93 -22.89 1.14
CA LEU A 285 9.65 -21.75 0.56
C LEU A 285 10.96 -22.18 -0.10
N ALA A 286 11.65 -23.18 0.46
CA ALA A 286 12.91 -23.68 -0.08
C ALA A 286 12.70 -24.35 -1.45
N ALA A 287 11.69 -25.21 -1.57
CA ALA A 287 11.33 -25.84 -2.84
C ALA A 287 10.85 -24.78 -3.88
N LEU A 288 10.19 -23.72 -3.44
CA LEU A 288 9.74 -22.64 -4.30
C LEU A 288 10.86 -21.68 -4.71
N GLY A 289 12.01 -21.69 -4.03
CA GLY A 289 13.09 -20.73 -4.24
C GLY A 289 12.79 -19.35 -3.65
N ILE A 290 11.82 -19.25 -2.74
CA ILE A 290 11.50 -18.02 -2.01
C ILE A 290 12.42 -17.96 -0.77
N PRO A 291 13.08 -16.82 -0.49
CA PRO A 291 13.97 -16.70 0.67
C PRO A 291 13.19 -16.88 1.97
N GLY A 292 13.77 -17.60 2.93
CA GLY A 292 13.25 -17.63 4.30
C GLY A 292 13.37 -16.24 4.96
N GLU A 293 12.49 -15.93 5.92
CA GLU A 293 12.42 -14.64 6.59
C GLU A 293 13.77 -14.19 7.17
N ASP A 294 14.52 -15.08 7.82
CA ASP A 294 15.82 -14.74 8.42
C ASP A 294 16.85 -14.28 7.37
N ALA A 295 16.87 -14.91 6.21
CA ALA A 295 17.73 -14.49 5.10
C ALA A 295 17.27 -13.15 4.52
N TYR A 296 15.97 -12.95 4.44
CA TYR A 296 15.37 -11.74 3.92
C TYR A 296 15.62 -10.52 4.85
N ILE A 297 15.49 -10.71 6.17
CA ILE A 297 15.83 -9.71 7.20
C ILE A 297 17.32 -9.36 7.14
N ARG A 298 18.19 -10.37 7.05
CA ARG A 298 19.64 -10.16 6.96
C ARG A 298 19.98 -9.28 5.76
N ARG A 299 19.42 -9.59 4.60
CA ARG A 299 19.65 -8.82 3.38
C ARG A 299 19.18 -7.37 3.49
N TYR A 300 18.04 -7.14 4.13
CA TYR A 300 17.55 -5.78 4.41
C TYR A 300 18.49 -5.02 5.36
N CYS A 301 18.94 -5.63 6.45
CA CYS A 301 19.90 -5.01 7.37
C CYS A 301 21.23 -4.67 6.69
N GLU A 302 21.76 -5.57 5.86
CA GLU A 302 22.98 -5.36 5.07
C GLU A 302 22.86 -4.16 4.12
N ARG A 303 21.71 -4.00 3.48
CA ARG A 303 21.45 -2.90 2.53
C ARG A 303 21.24 -1.57 3.21
N THR A 304 20.57 -1.55 4.33
CA THR A 304 20.15 -0.31 4.97
C THR A 304 21.11 0.19 6.03
N GLY A 305 21.80 -0.72 6.73
CA GLY A 305 22.62 -0.38 7.90
C GLY A 305 21.82 0.21 9.07
N LEU A 306 20.49 0.16 9.05
CA LEU A 306 19.63 0.78 10.06
C LEU A 306 19.61 0.00 11.39
N ALA A 307 19.92 -1.28 11.37
CA ALA A 307 20.07 -2.13 12.56
C ALA A 307 20.92 -3.36 12.24
N THR A 308 21.47 -4.00 13.27
CA THR A 308 21.93 -5.37 13.13
C THR A 308 20.74 -6.33 13.06
N VAL A 309 20.97 -7.53 12.53
CA VAL A 309 19.93 -8.58 12.51
C VAL A 309 19.44 -8.91 13.93
N ALA A 310 20.37 -8.95 14.90
CA ALA A 310 20.06 -9.26 16.29
C ALA A 310 19.15 -8.17 16.91
N ASP A 311 19.48 -6.89 16.72
CA ASP A 311 18.67 -5.77 17.23
C ASP A 311 17.27 -5.74 16.62
N LEU A 312 17.16 -5.94 15.30
CA LEU A 312 15.86 -5.96 14.64
C LEU A 312 15.01 -7.15 15.12
N LYS A 313 15.62 -8.33 15.27
CA LYS A 313 14.90 -9.54 15.71
C LYS A 313 14.51 -9.51 17.19
N ALA A 314 15.20 -8.76 18.04
CA ALA A 314 14.85 -8.61 19.44
C ALA A 314 13.40 -8.10 19.62
N ASP A 315 12.96 -7.18 18.78
CA ASP A 315 11.63 -6.57 18.82
C ASP A 315 10.69 -7.07 17.70
N TRP A 316 11.09 -8.09 16.95
CA TRP A 316 10.39 -8.51 15.73
C TRP A 316 8.94 -8.93 15.99
N ASN A 317 8.71 -9.62 17.10
CA ASN A 317 7.36 -10.03 17.50
C ASN A 317 6.43 -8.84 17.77
N PHE A 318 6.94 -7.75 18.34
CA PHE A 318 6.18 -6.52 18.52
C PHE A 318 5.79 -5.91 17.15
N TYR A 319 6.72 -5.80 16.22
CA TYR A 319 6.46 -5.24 14.89
C TYR A 319 5.42 -6.06 14.11
N LEU A 320 5.51 -7.39 14.16
CA LEU A 320 4.53 -8.28 13.54
C LEU A 320 3.15 -8.18 14.22
N ALA A 321 3.11 -8.19 15.56
CA ALA A 321 1.87 -8.01 16.31
C ALA A 321 1.17 -6.70 15.96
N TYR A 322 1.92 -5.60 15.88
CA TYR A 322 1.40 -4.29 15.48
C TYR A 322 0.80 -4.31 14.06
N ASN A 323 1.49 -4.88 13.08
CA ASN A 323 1.01 -4.89 11.70
C ASN A 323 -0.22 -5.78 11.51
N LEU A 324 -0.25 -6.94 12.15
CA LEU A 324 -1.40 -7.83 12.12
C LEU A 324 -2.61 -7.23 12.84
N PHE A 325 -2.41 -6.52 13.97
CA PHE A 325 -3.44 -5.71 14.62
C PHE A 325 -4.00 -4.64 13.67
N ARG A 326 -3.12 -3.92 12.97
CA ARG A 326 -3.51 -2.92 11.96
C ARG A 326 -4.37 -3.55 10.87
N ILE A 327 -3.95 -4.68 10.30
CA ILE A 327 -4.71 -5.38 9.26
C ILE A 327 -6.06 -5.87 9.79
N ALA A 328 -6.11 -6.45 11.00
CA ALA A 328 -7.35 -6.87 11.62
C ALA A 328 -8.32 -5.68 11.80
N ALA A 329 -7.82 -4.50 12.21
CA ALA A 329 -8.63 -3.29 12.33
C ALA A 329 -9.19 -2.80 10.97
N ILE A 330 -8.40 -2.88 9.90
CA ILE A 330 -8.84 -2.55 8.54
C ILE A 330 -9.94 -3.51 8.08
N LEU A 331 -9.72 -4.81 8.25
CA LEU A 331 -10.67 -5.86 7.84
C LEU A 331 -11.98 -5.77 8.64
N GLN A 332 -11.91 -5.45 9.93
CA GLN A 332 -13.10 -5.20 10.75
C GLN A 332 -13.90 -4.00 10.24
N GLY A 333 -13.23 -2.95 9.80
CA GLY A 333 -13.89 -1.80 9.15
C GLY A 333 -14.57 -2.18 7.84
N ILE A 334 -14.00 -3.12 7.07
CA ILE A 334 -14.63 -3.66 5.85
C ILE A 334 -15.87 -4.48 6.22
N ALA A 335 -15.78 -5.33 7.24
CA ALA A 335 -16.90 -6.13 7.77
C ALA A 335 -18.09 -5.24 8.14
N LYS A 336 -17.85 -4.17 8.92
CA LYS A 336 -18.91 -3.22 9.29
C LYS A 336 -19.57 -2.57 8.08
N ARG A 337 -18.77 -2.12 7.10
CA ARG A 337 -19.32 -1.52 5.86
C ARG A 337 -20.12 -2.51 5.04
N HIS A 338 -19.73 -3.78 5.03
CA HIS A 338 -20.49 -4.84 4.37
C HIS A 338 -21.84 -5.02 5.03
N GLU A 339 -21.89 -5.17 6.35
CA GLU A 339 -23.15 -5.30 7.12
C GLU A 339 -24.06 -4.08 6.97
N ALA A 340 -23.48 -2.88 6.88
CA ALA A 340 -24.21 -1.63 6.65
C ALA A 340 -24.66 -1.44 5.17
N GLY A 341 -24.31 -2.36 4.26
CA GLY A 341 -24.63 -2.24 2.84
C GLY A 341 -23.86 -1.11 2.11
N THR A 342 -22.78 -0.59 2.71
CA THR A 342 -21.98 0.53 2.19
C THR A 342 -20.60 0.12 1.65
N ALA A 343 -20.31 -1.19 1.62
CA ALA A 343 -19.07 -1.71 1.10
C ALA A 343 -18.96 -1.50 -0.42
N ALA A 344 -17.78 -1.08 -0.87
CA ALA A 344 -17.52 -0.80 -2.29
C ALA A 344 -17.25 -2.07 -3.14
N SER A 345 -16.93 -3.20 -2.49
CA SER A 345 -16.52 -4.45 -3.16
C SER A 345 -17.47 -5.59 -2.85
N PRO A 346 -17.81 -6.43 -3.85
CA PRO A 346 -18.54 -7.67 -3.63
C PRO A 346 -17.83 -8.66 -2.68
N GLN A 347 -16.49 -8.61 -2.63
CA GLN A 347 -15.65 -9.47 -1.78
C GLN A 347 -15.52 -8.96 -0.33
N ALA A 348 -16.28 -7.93 0.05
CA ALA A 348 -16.17 -7.33 1.39
C ALA A 348 -16.52 -8.31 2.53
N ALA A 349 -17.43 -9.23 2.30
CA ALA A 349 -17.78 -10.28 3.28
C ALA A 349 -16.57 -11.18 3.57
N ASP A 350 -15.94 -11.71 2.53
CA ASP A 350 -14.78 -12.59 2.65
C ASP A 350 -13.57 -11.87 3.26
N ALA A 351 -13.39 -10.60 2.90
CA ALA A 351 -12.34 -9.76 3.50
C ALA A 351 -12.60 -9.56 4.99
N GLY A 352 -13.84 -9.21 5.38
CA GLY A 352 -14.22 -9.01 6.77
C GLY A 352 -14.04 -10.27 7.63
N ALA A 353 -14.38 -11.45 7.10
CA ALA A 353 -14.23 -12.73 7.81
C ALA A 353 -12.78 -13.04 8.23
N ARG A 354 -11.80 -12.40 7.58
CA ARG A 354 -10.36 -12.57 7.89
C ARG A 354 -9.88 -11.73 9.09
N ALA A 355 -10.70 -10.82 9.63
CA ALA A 355 -10.31 -9.96 10.74
C ALA A 355 -9.91 -10.77 11.98
N ARG A 356 -10.72 -11.76 12.37
CA ARG A 356 -10.46 -12.60 13.54
C ARG A 356 -9.17 -13.44 13.39
N PRO A 357 -8.94 -14.20 12.33
CA PRO A 357 -7.66 -14.92 12.14
C PRO A 357 -6.43 -14.01 12.23
N MET A 358 -6.49 -12.78 11.69
CA MET A 358 -5.38 -11.83 11.80
C MET A 358 -5.17 -11.34 13.24
N ALA A 359 -6.25 -11.12 14.00
CA ALA A 359 -6.20 -10.75 15.40
C ALA A 359 -5.61 -11.87 16.28
N GLU A 360 -6.01 -13.11 16.05
CA GLU A 360 -5.48 -14.30 16.74
C GLU A 360 -3.98 -14.45 16.49
N LEU A 361 -3.54 -14.28 15.25
CA LEU A 361 -2.13 -14.32 14.89
C LEU A 361 -1.35 -13.16 15.52
N ALA A 362 -1.91 -11.94 15.52
CA ALA A 362 -1.31 -10.77 16.17
C ALA A 362 -1.09 -11.01 17.66
N TRP A 363 -2.11 -11.58 18.36
CA TRP A 363 -2.00 -11.90 19.78
C TRP A 363 -1.00 -13.02 20.04
N ALA A 364 -0.88 -14.00 19.14
CA ALA A 364 0.15 -15.04 19.25
C ALA A 364 1.57 -14.47 19.22
N PHE A 365 1.84 -13.43 18.40
CA PHE A 365 3.11 -12.69 18.41
C PHE A 365 3.28 -11.86 19.67
N ALA A 366 2.27 -11.11 20.09
CA ALA A 366 2.31 -10.31 21.31
C ALA A 366 2.72 -11.11 22.56
N ARG A 367 2.29 -12.37 22.66
CA ARG A 367 2.66 -13.27 23.77
C ARG A 367 4.10 -13.80 23.72
N ARG A 368 4.81 -13.60 22.62
CA ARG A 368 6.20 -14.06 22.44
C ARG A 368 7.20 -12.89 22.47
N ALA A 369 6.72 -11.65 22.52
CA ALA A 369 7.52 -10.43 22.51
C ALA A 369 8.15 -10.10 23.88
#